data_1f429a876a15d922a8886b971d57bef3
#
_entry.id   1f429a876a15d922a8886b971d57bef3
#
_cell.length_a   1.000
_cell.length_b   1.000
_cell.length_c   1.000
_cell.angle_alpha   90.00
_cell.angle_beta   90.00
_cell.angle_gamma   90.00
#
_symmetry.space_group_name_H-M   'P 1'
#
loop_
_entity.id
_entity.type
_entity.pdbx_description
1 polymer ?
#
loop_
_entity_poly.entity_id
_entity_poly.type
_entity_poly.pdbx_seq_one_letter_code
_entity_poly.pdbx_strand_id
1 'polypeptide(L)'
;MDGAQWETVDVAKFWRLADELQERTIDHAKNLFTYAESAEPKQLLSLLIQYRFFTIYYIPDIAILIARLRDGRLRSFLAGILSDELGCGDPLLAHPRLYDDFLKSIGAGNQDLDSLAVRDNMKLLDGVRQKLVDPSMSTAYGVGLRGMGGECVCQIYLSRFYEHIVKNPYIQDRHSDIDWRFWDLHVGEHDIAHRLQTRHLIQEEVISQGPAATRALGEGYHESMVSWSRFWANIFDSVKDAHVARTRVKKAVSFVCEPSYG
;
A
#
# COMPACT_ATOMS: atom_id res chain seq x y z
N MET A 1 11.43 12.31 13.25
CA MET A 1 10.80 12.14 14.57
C MET A 1 11.70 11.28 15.40
N ASP A 2 11.93 11.64 16.67
CA ASP A 2 12.77 10.84 17.56
C ASP A 2 11.98 9.62 18.05
N GLY A 3 12.61 8.41 18.07
CA GLY A 3 11.95 7.17 18.49
C GLY A 3 11.38 7.22 19.91
N ALA A 4 11.92 8.07 20.78
CA ALA A 4 11.46 8.27 22.15
C ALA A 4 9.99 8.71 22.27
N GLN A 5 9.41 9.35 21.26
CA GLN A 5 8.00 9.79 21.30
C GLN A 5 7.00 8.61 21.27
N TRP A 6 7.43 7.44 20.76
CA TRP A 6 6.60 6.24 20.68
C TRP A 6 6.62 5.40 21.97
N GLU A 7 7.53 5.69 22.91
CA GLU A 7 7.59 5.03 24.21
C GLU A 7 6.45 5.52 25.11
N THR A 8 5.24 5.07 24.84
CA THR A 8 4.07 5.41 25.63
C THR A 8 3.25 4.19 25.94
N VAL A 9 2.72 4.11 27.15
CA VAL A 9 1.70 3.15 27.56
C VAL A 9 0.28 3.72 27.37
N ASP A 10 0.16 5.01 27.06
CA ASP A 10 -1.12 5.65 26.74
C ASP A 10 -1.49 5.37 25.28
N VAL A 11 -2.44 4.46 25.12
CA VAL A 11 -2.97 4.02 23.82
C VAL A 11 -3.59 5.19 23.05
N ALA A 12 -4.30 6.09 23.71
CA ALA A 12 -4.91 7.24 23.04
C ALA A 12 -3.84 8.19 22.49
N LYS A 13 -2.75 8.38 23.23
CA LYS A 13 -1.61 9.17 22.78
C LYS A 13 -0.92 8.51 21.58
N PHE A 14 -0.72 7.19 21.60
CA PHE A 14 -0.13 6.48 20.48
C PHE A 14 -0.93 6.70 19.19
N TRP A 15 -2.25 6.48 19.24
CA TRP A 15 -3.09 6.63 18.05
C TRP A 15 -3.16 8.07 17.56
N ARG A 16 -3.20 9.05 18.46
CA ARG A 16 -3.14 10.46 18.06
C ARG A 16 -1.84 10.80 17.32
N LEU A 17 -0.68 10.35 17.82
CA LEU A 17 0.61 10.54 17.14
C LEU A 17 0.63 9.85 15.75
N ALA A 18 0.05 8.66 15.65
CA ALA A 18 -0.06 7.92 14.41
C ALA A 18 -0.94 8.66 13.40
N ASP A 19 -2.10 9.15 13.83
CA ASP A 19 -3.04 9.89 12.97
C ASP A 19 -2.43 11.23 12.51
N GLU A 20 -1.76 11.98 13.40
CA GLU A 20 -1.04 13.20 13.03
C GLU A 20 0.09 12.97 12.02
N LEU A 21 0.82 11.86 12.15
CA LEU A 21 1.85 11.48 11.19
C LEU A 21 1.25 11.12 9.83
N GLN A 22 0.17 10.36 9.82
CA GLN A 22 -0.57 9.97 8.63
C GLN A 22 -1.09 11.20 7.87
N GLU A 23 -1.77 12.11 8.55
CA GLU A 23 -2.30 13.33 7.93
C GLU A 23 -1.19 14.15 7.26
N ARG A 24 -0.05 14.35 7.94
CA ARG A 24 1.11 15.04 7.35
C ARG A 24 1.64 14.32 6.12
N THR A 25 1.65 12.99 6.13
CA THR A 25 2.14 12.18 5.02
C THR A 25 1.22 12.28 3.80
N ILE A 26 -0.09 12.29 4.03
CA ILE A 26 -1.10 12.47 2.98
C ILE A 26 -1.01 13.89 2.40
N ASP A 27 -0.83 14.90 3.25
CA ASP A 27 -0.70 16.29 2.80
C ASP A 27 0.54 16.50 1.90
N HIS A 28 1.62 15.74 2.10
CA HIS A 28 2.78 15.74 1.20
C HIS A 28 2.43 15.26 -0.23
N ALA A 29 1.41 14.42 -0.40
CA ALA A 29 0.97 13.94 -1.71
C ALA A 29 -0.06 14.88 -2.38
N LYS A 30 -0.50 15.94 -1.72
CA LYS A 30 -1.56 16.85 -2.18
C LYS A 30 -1.33 17.39 -3.59
N ASN A 31 -0.11 17.80 -3.91
CA ASN A 31 0.22 18.34 -5.23
C ASN A 31 0.05 17.29 -6.34
N LEU A 32 0.35 16.02 -6.06
CA LEU A 32 0.13 14.93 -7.01
C LEU A 32 -1.37 14.68 -7.20
N PHE A 33 -2.14 14.66 -6.13
CA PHE A 33 -3.58 14.46 -6.20
C PHE A 33 -4.26 15.58 -7.00
N THR A 34 -3.94 16.85 -6.69
CA THR A 34 -4.43 18.00 -7.45
C THR A 34 -3.99 17.95 -8.92
N TYR A 35 -2.77 17.50 -9.19
CA TYR A 35 -2.29 17.32 -10.57
C TYR A 35 -3.12 16.28 -11.33
N ALA A 36 -3.55 15.20 -10.68
CA ALA A 36 -4.37 14.17 -11.32
C ALA A 36 -5.71 14.72 -11.85
N GLU A 37 -6.28 15.77 -11.25
CA GLU A 37 -7.52 16.41 -11.73
C GLU A 37 -7.39 17.02 -13.13
N SER A 38 -6.20 17.50 -13.50
CA SER A 38 -5.95 18.24 -14.74
C SER A 38 -4.89 17.62 -15.64
N ALA A 39 -4.34 16.47 -15.25
CA ALA A 39 -3.33 15.77 -16.03
C ALA A 39 -3.88 15.34 -17.39
N GLU A 40 -3.06 15.52 -18.43
CA GLU A 40 -3.36 14.98 -19.75
C GLU A 40 -3.49 13.45 -19.70
N PRO A 41 -4.30 12.81 -20.57
CA PRO A 41 -4.59 11.37 -20.50
C PRO A 41 -3.35 10.47 -20.36
N LYS A 42 -2.28 10.76 -21.12
CA LYS A 42 -1.03 9.99 -21.05
C LYS A 42 -0.28 10.18 -19.72
N GLN A 43 -0.35 11.37 -19.16
CA GLN A 43 0.29 11.70 -17.88
C GLN A 43 -0.48 11.04 -16.73
N LEU A 44 -1.81 11.13 -16.76
CA LEU A 44 -2.67 10.46 -15.78
C LEU A 44 -2.44 8.95 -15.80
N LEU A 45 -2.44 8.34 -16.99
CA LEU A 45 -2.17 6.92 -17.16
C LEU A 45 -0.78 6.53 -16.61
N SER A 46 0.26 7.31 -16.96
CA SER A 46 1.62 7.07 -16.45
C SER A 46 1.69 7.13 -14.92
N LEU A 47 0.97 8.05 -14.31
CA LEU A 47 0.87 8.19 -12.85
C LEU A 47 0.21 6.97 -12.22
N LEU A 48 -0.94 6.56 -12.75
CA LEU A 48 -1.71 5.42 -12.25
C LEU A 48 -0.95 4.10 -12.42
N ILE A 49 -0.25 3.90 -13.54
CA ILE A 49 0.60 2.73 -13.77
C ILE A 49 1.71 2.62 -12.69
N GLN A 50 2.25 3.73 -12.21
CA GLN A 50 3.29 3.66 -11.17
C GLN A 50 2.75 3.15 -9.83
N TYR A 51 1.49 3.42 -9.47
CA TYR A 51 0.89 2.86 -8.26
C TYR A 51 0.72 1.33 -8.34
N ARG A 52 0.51 0.77 -9.53
CA ARG A 52 0.42 -0.68 -9.77
C ARG A 52 1.56 -1.47 -9.13
N PHE A 53 2.77 -0.91 -9.05
CA PHE A 53 3.90 -1.59 -8.44
C PHE A 53 3.73 -1.79 -6.93
N PHE A 54 3.02 -0.90 -6.26
CA PHE A 54 2.67 -1.11 -4.86
C PHE A 54 1.72 -2.31 -4.69
N THR A 55 0.68 -2.43 -5.52
CA THR A 55 -0.28 -3.55 -5.41
C THR A 55 0.41 -4.92 -5.57
N ILE A 56 1.40 -5.01 -6.46
CA ILE A 56 2.19 -6.23 -6.68
C ILE A 56 3.09 -6.56 -5.48
N TYR A 57 3.65 -5.54 -4.82
CA TYR A 57 4.56 -5.73 -3.69
C TYR A 57 3.83 -6.02 -2.39
N TYR A 58 2.62 -5.52 -2.24
CA TYR A 58 1.86 -5.63 -1.00
C TYR A 58 1.58 -7.08 -0.60
N ILE A 59 1.11 -7.90 -1.53
CA ILE A 59 0.73 -9.31 -1.29
C ILE A 59 1.87 -10.14 -0.67
N PRO A 60 3.07 -10.26 -1.28
CA PRO A 60 4.15 -11.00 -0.66
C PRO A 60 4.64 -10.37 0.65
N ASP A 61 4.56 -9.06 0.81
CA ASP A 61 4.99 -8.39 2.04
C ASP A 61 4.06 -8.74 3.21
N ILE A 62 2.73 -8.74 3.01
CA ILE A 62 1.78 -9.14 4.04
C ILE A 62 1.89 -10.64 4.36
N ALA A 63 2.15 -11.49 3.36
CA ALA A 63 2.41 -12.91 3.58
C ALA A 63 3.65 -13.16 4.46
N ILE A 64 4.74 -12.41 4.24
CA ILE A 64 5.94 -12.44 5.07
C ILE A 64 5.61 -12.02 6.51
N LEU A 65 4.85 -10.94 6.68
CA LEU A 65 4.42 -10.49 8.00
C LEU A 65 3.61 -11.55 8.74
N ILE A 66 2.62 -12.16 8.07
CA ILE A 66 1.79 -13.23 8.63
C ILE A 66 2.65 -14.41 9.10
N ALA A 67 3.65 -14.81 8.30
CA ALA A 67 4.56 -15.90 8.65
C ALA A 67 5.39 -15.61 9.94
N ARG A 68 5.64 -14.35 10.26
CA ARG A 68 6.40 -13.91 11.43
C ARG A 68 5.55 -13.71 12.69
N LEU A 69 4.24 -13.52 12.52
CA LEU A 69 3.33 -13.34 13.65
C LEU A 69 3.15 -14.64 14.42
N ARG A 70 3.06 -14.54 15.74
CA ARG A 70 2.61 -15.66 16.61
C ARG A 70 1.14 -15.94 16.36
N ASP A 71 0.70 -17.10 16.79
CA ASP A 71 -0.73 -17.46 16.76
C ASP A 71 -1.53 -16.42 17.56
N GLY A 72 -2.60 -15.92 16.94
CA GLY A 72 -3.43 -14.86 17.50
C GLY A 72 -4.47 -14.37 16.50
N ARG A 73 -5.33 -13.48 16.96
CA ARG A 73 -6.41 -12.89 16.15
C ARG A 73 -5.88 -11.99 15.06
N LEU A 74 -4.82 -11.22 15.36
CA LEU A 74 -4.17 -10.35 14.36
C LEU A 74 -3.62 -11.16 13.20
N ARG A 75 -2.92 -12.28 13.47
CA ARG A 75 -2.40 -13.17 12.42
C ARG A 75 -3.53 -13.73 11.55
N SER A 76 -4.59 -14.23 12.17
CA SER A 76 -5.75 -14.80 11.46
C SER A 76 -6.46 -13.75 10.62
N PHE A 77 -6.59 -12.53 11.15
CA PHE A 77 -7.24 -11.43 10.46
C PHE A 77 -6.43 -10.97 9.22
N LEU A 78 -5.12 -10.78 9.36
CA LEU A 78 -4.24 -10.45 8.24
C LEU A 78 -4.19 -11.57 7.18
N ALA A 79 -4.35 -12.83 7.58
CA ALA A 79 -4.49 -13.94 6.63
C ALA A 79 -5.82 -13.88 5.85
N GLY A 80 -6.89 -13.41 6.48
CA GLY A 80 -8.16 -13.09 5.79
C GLY A 80 -7.96 -12.00 4.75
N ILE A 81 -7.33 -10.87 5.13
CA ILE A 81 -6.98 -9.79 4.20
C ILE A 81 -6.13 -10.31 3.03
N LEU A 82 -5.11 -11.14 3.30
CA LEU A 82 -4.32 -11.74 2.22
C LEU A 82 -5.18 -12.61 1.29
N SER A 83 -6.17 -13.33 1.82
CA SER A 83 -7.12 -14.08 1.00
C SER A 83 -7.95 -13.16 0.11
N ASP A 84 -8.42 -12.02 0.63
CA ASP A 84 -9.17 -11.02 -0.12
C ASP A 84 -8.30 -10.38 -1.22
N GLU A 85 -7.07 -10.02 -0.90
CA GLU A 85 -6.09 -9.50 -1.87
C GLU A 85 -5.81 -10.48 -3.03
N LEU A 86 -5.92 -11.78 -2.75
CA LEU A 86 -5.77 -12.86 -3.74
C LEU A 86 -7.09 -13.23 -4.43
N GLY A 87 -8.20 -12.56 -4.12
CA GLY A 87 -9.53 -12.76 -4.73
C GLY A 87 -10.32 -13.90 -4.13
N CYS A 88 -10.08 -14.28 -2.86
CA CYS A 88 -10.84 -15.33 -2.14
C CYS A 88 -10.94 -16.66 -2.92
N GLY A 89 -9.89 -17.04 -3.64
CA GLY A 89 -9.82 -18.25 -4.46
C GLY A 89 -10.18 -18.07 -5.94
N ASP A 90 -10.65 -16.89 -6.35
CA ASP A 90 -10.82 -16.52 -7.76
C ASP A 90 -9.72 -15.52 -8.18
N PRO A 91 -8.71 -15.92 -8.95
CA PRO A 91 -7.62 -15.04 -9.35
C PRO A 91 -8.07 -13.87 -10.25
N LEU A 92 -9.28 -13.91 -10.80
CA LEU A 92 -9.84 -12.79 -11.57
C LEU A 92 -10.34 -11.66 -10.66
N LEU A 93 -10.56 -11.96 -9.39
CA LEU A 93 -10.96 -11.00 -8.36
C LEU A 93 -9.76 -10.53 -7.50
N ALA A 94 -8.55 -11.01 -7.75
CA ALA A 94 -7.37 -10.54 -7.05
C ALA A 94 -7.17 -9.01 -7.28
N HIS A 95 -6.87 -8.26 -6.21
CA HIS A 95 -6.81 -6.80 -6.27
C HIS A 95 -5.81 -6.26 -7.32
N PRO A 96 -4.60 -6.82 -7.52
CA PRO A 96 -3.74 -6.41 -8.62
C PRO A 96 -4.37 -6.64 -10.00
N ARG A 97 -5.20 -7.67 -10.15
CA ARG A 97 -5.91 -7.94 -11.39
C ARG A 97 -7.02 -6.93 -11.62
N LEU A 98 -7.82 -6.62 -10.60
CA LEU A 98 -8.85 -5.59 -10.68
C LEU A 98 -8.23 -4.22 -11.01
N TYR A 99 -7.06 -3.92 -10.45
CA TYR A 99 -6.33 -2.69 -10.81
C TYR A 99 -5.86 -2.68 -12.26
N ASP A 100 -5.36 -3.81 -12.78
CA ASP A 100 -5.00 -3.95 -14.19
C ASP A 100 -6.21 -3.79 -15.12
N ASP A 101 -7.37 -4.32 -14.73
CA ASP A 101 -8.61 -4.18 -15.50
C ASP A 101 -9.12 -2.72 -15.48
N PHE A 102 -9.02 -2.02 -14.34
CA PHE A 102 -9.24 -0.57 -14.27
C PHE A 102 -8.29 0.19 -15.22
N LEU A 103 -6.98 -0.07 -15.17
CA LEU A 103 -6.01 0.60 -16.05
C LEU A 103 -6.32 0.38 -17.54
N LYS A 104 -6.73 -0.84 -17.92
CA LYS A 104 -7.14 -1.15 -19.30
C LYS A 104 -8.40 -0.39 -19.69
N SER A 105 -9.38 -0.28 -18.80
CA SER A 105 -10.62 0.44 -19.08
C SER A 105 -10.41 1.93 -19.33
N ILE A 106 -9.34 2.51 -18.77
CA ILE A 106 -8.92 3.87 -19.05
C ILE A 106 -7.88 4.00 -20.16
N GLY A 107 -7.66 2.94 -20.95
CA GLY A 107 -6.86 2.96 -22.16
C GLY A 107 -5.42 2.46 -22.04
N ALA A 108 -5.02 1.81 -20.93
CA ALA A 108 -3.72 1.15 -20.83
C ALA A 108 -3.65 -0.05 -21.80
N GLY A 109 -2.66 -0.06 -22.67
CA GLY A 109 -2.29 -1.24 -23.46
C GLY A 109 -1.36 -2.19 -22.66
N ASN A 110 -1.15 -3.40 -23.21
CA ASN A 110 -0.23 -4.36 -22.58
C ASN A 110 1.21 -3.80 -22.42
N GLN A 111 1.67 -2.99 -23.38
CA GLN A 111 2.98 -2.35 -23.29
C GLN A 111 3.07 -1.35 -22.14
N ASP A 112 1.96 -0.70 -21.79
CA ASP A 112 1.90 0.22 -20.66
C ASP A 112 2.00 -0.54 -19.34
N LEU A 113 1.34 -1.70 -19.22
CA LEU A 113 1.42 -2.57 -18.05
C LEU A 113 2.81 -3.22 -17.89
N ASP A 114 3.54 -3.42 -19.01
CA ASP A 114 4.94 -3.86 -18.99
C ASP A 114 5.94 -2.69 -18.81
N SER A 115 5.45 -1.49 -18.51
CA SER A 115 6.27 -0.30 -18.37
C SER A 115 7.27 -0.42 -17.21
N LEU A 116 8.30 0.42 -17.26
CA LEU A 116 9.33 0.44 -16.24
C LEU A 116 8.84 1.21 -14.99
N ALA A 117 9.11 0.65 -13.83
CA ALA A 117 8.91 1.35 -12.56
C ALA A 117 9.94 2.47 -12.36
N VAL A 118 9.56 3.49 -11.61
CA VAL A 118 10.51 4.47 -11.07
C VAL A 118 11.52 3.72 -10.20
N ARG A 119 12.82 3.84 -10.54
CA ARG A 119 13.88 3.05 -9.88
C ARG A 119 13.92 3.23 -8.37
N ASP A 120 13.71 4.46 -7.92
CA ASP A 120 13.79 4.76 -6.49
C ASP A 120 12.57 4.22 -5.74
N ASN A 121 11.39 4.10 -6.39
CA ASN A 121 10.26 3.38 -5.81
C ASN A 121 10.54 1.88 -5.68
N MET A 122 11.21 1.28 -6.65
CA MET A 122 11.61 -0.13 -6.53
C MET A 122 12.56 -0.35 -5.34
N LYS A 123 13.54 0.56 -5.15
CA LYS A 123 14.43 0.50 -3.98
C LYS A 123 13.68 0.66 -2.65
N LEU A 124 12.67 1.54 -2.61
CA LEU A 124 11.84 1.71 -1.43
C LEU A 124 11.06 0.44 -1.10
N LEU A 125 10.39 -0.14 -2.09
CA LEU A 125 9.59 -1.37 -1.93
C LEU A 125 10.47 -2.57 -1.56
N ASP A 126 11.61 -2.73 -2.23
CA ASP A 126 12.62 -3.76 -1.88
C ASP A 126 13.16 -3.55 -0.45
N GLY A 127 13.43 -2.31 -0.06
CA GLY A 127 13.90 -1.96 1.28
C GLY A 127 12.89 -2.31 2.38
N VAL A 128 11.60 -2.06 2.15
CA VAL A 128 10.52 -2.48 3.05
C VAL A 128 10.51 -4.00 3.20
N ARG A 129 10.58 -4.73 2.09
CA ARG A 129 10.61 -6.21 2.08
C ARG A 129 11.84 -6.75 2.81
N GLN A 130 13.02 -6.19 2.57
CA GLN A 130 14.25 -6.59 3.25
C GLN A 130 14.12 -6.49 4.76
N LYS A 131 13.47 -5.43 5.28
CA LYS A 131 13.22 -5.29 6.72
C LYS A 131 12.19 -6.28 7.24
N LEU A 132 11.18 -6.62 6.44
CA LEU A 132 10.20 -7.63 6.83
C LEU A 132 10.82 -9.04 6.94
N VAL A 133 11.80 -9.38 6.10
CA VAL A 133 12.48 -10.69 6.16
C VAL A 133 13.65 -10.71 7.16
N ASP A 134 14.14 -9.57 7.60
CA ASP A 134 15.26 -9.47 8.53
C ASP A 134 14.85 -10.01 9.93
N PRO A 135 15.48 -11.11 10.41
CA PRO A 135 15.15 -11.69 11.71
C PRO A 135 15.53 -10.79 12.89
N SER A 136 16.42 -9.82 12.70
CA SER A 136 16.83 -8.85 13.74
C SER A 136 15.74 -7.79 13.99
N MET A 137 14.84 -7.54 13.02
CA MET A 137 13.70 -6.66 13.20
C MET A 137 12.62 -7.35 14.01
N SER A 138 12.06 -6.66 15.02
CA SER A 138 10.99 -7.22 15.82
C SER A 138 9.69 -7.40 15.01
N THR A 139 8.86 -8.36 15.42
CA THR A 139 7.54 -8.55 14.80
C THR A 139 6.67 -7.30 14.94
N ALA A 140 6.72 -6.61 16.09
CA ALA A 140 5.99 -5.36 16.30
C ALA A 140 6.40 -4.27 15.31
N TYR A 141 7.71 -4.16 14.99
CA TYR A 141 8.18 -3.26 13.92
C TYR A 141 7.59 -3.64 12.57
N GLY A 142 7.58 -4.92 12.22
CA GLY A 142 6.96 -5.41 10.96
C GLY A 142 5.47 -5.11 10.89
N VAL A 143 4.74 -5.23 12.01
CA VAL A 143 3.32 -4.84 12.10
C VAL A 143 3.16 -3.33 11.85
N GLY A 144 4.01 -2.49 12.41
CA GLY A 144 4.01 -1.06 12.14
C GLY A 144 4.28 -0.75 10.67
N LEU A 145 5.31 -1.39 10.11
CA LEU A 145 5.81 -1.12 8.76
C LEU A 145 4.79 -1.53 7.67
N ARG A 146 4.14 -2.69 7.79
CA ARG A 146 3.27 -3.20 6.73
C ARG A 146 1.84 -3.51 7.18
N GLY A 147 1.58 -4.02 8.37
CA GLY A 147 0.23 -4.22 8.88
C GLY A 147 -0.48 -2.88 9.06
N MET A 148 0.03 -2.02 9.95
CA MET A 148 -0.49 -0.68 10.18
C MET A 148 -0.23 0.24 8.98
N GLY A 149 0.97 0.20 8.41
CA GLY A 149 1.41 1.04 7.30
C GLY A 149 0.78 0.69 5.94
N GLY A 150 0.13 -0.47 5.82
CA GLY A 150 -0.75 -0.85 4.71
C GLY A 150 -2.20 -0.60 5.09
N GLU A 151 -2.78 -1.47 5.91
CA GLU A 151 -4.21 -1.54 6.21
C GLU A 151 -4.80 -0.27 6.84
N CYS A 152 -4.05 0.43 7.68
CA CYS A 152 -4.57 1.65 8.29
C CYS A 152 -4.43 2.90 7.41
N VAL A 153 -3.72 2.80 6.28
CA VAL A 153 -3.33 3.97 5.47
C VAL A 153 -3.84 3.90 4.04
N CYS A 154 -3.82 2.72 3.40
CA CYS A 154 -4.20 2.54 2.00
C CYS A 154 -5.58 3.10 1.69
N GLN A 155 -6.59 2.77 2.47
CA GLN A 155 -7.96 3.25 2.28
C GLN A 155 -8.02 4.78 2.23
N ILE A 156 -7.29 5.48 3.12
CA ILE A 156 -7.33 6.94 3.19
C ILE A 156 -6.61 7.57 1.99
N TYR A 157 -5.44 7.04 1.60
CA TYR A 157 -4.74 7.49 0.40
C TYR A 157 -5.57 7.28 -0.86
N LEU A 158 -6.15 6.09 -1.01
CA LEU A 158 -6.92 5.75 -2.19
C LEU A 158 -8.20 6.57 -2.26
N SER A 159 -8.89 6.81 -1.14
CA SER A 159 -10.05 7.70 -1.11
C SER A 159 -9.69 9.11 -1.56
N ARG A 160 -8.61 9.68 -1.02
CA ARG A 160 -8.15 11.02 -1.43
C ARG A 160 -7.75 11.05 -2.91
N PHE A 161 -7.04 10.05 -3.38
CA PHE A 161 -6.63 9.97 -4.77
C PHE A 161 -7.84 9.82 -5.71
N TYR A 162 -8.78 8.95 -5.37
CA TYR A 162 -10.03 8.75 -6.10
C TYR A 162 -10.85 10.05 -6.24
N GLU A 163 -11.02 10.80 -5.13
CA GLU A 163 -11.72 12.11 -5.12
C GLU A 163 -11.16 13.09 -6.17
N HIS A 164 -9.88 12.97 -6.52
CA HIS A 164 -9.23 13.81 -7.54
C HIS A 164 -9.29 13.19 -8.94
N ILE A 165 -9.10 11.87 -9.06
CA ILE A 165 -9.14 11.16 -10.35
C ILE A 165 -10.52 11.33 -11.03
N VAL A 166 -11.61 11.18 -10.27
CA VAL A 166 -12.97 11.28 -10.83
C VAL A 166 -13.33 12.66 -11.35
N LYS A 167 -12.57 13.70 -10.98
CA LYS A 167 -12.75 15.06 -11.49
C LYS A 167 -11.99 15.31 -12.80
N ASN A 168 -11.08 14.42 -13.20
CA ASN A 168 -10.35 14.59 -14.44
C ASN A 168 -11.31 14.49 -15.64
N PRO A 169 -11.34 15.44 -16.59
CA PRO A 169 -12.26 15.44 -17.72
C PRO A 169 -12.17 14.15 -18.56
N TYR A 170 -10.97 13.61 -18.74
CA TYR A 170 -10.79 12.35 -19.49
C TYR A 170 -11.48 11.16 -18.81
N ILE A 171 -11.51 11.12 -17.49
CA ILE A 171 -12.20 10.10 -16.68
C ILE A 171 -13.72 10.35 -16.70
N GLN A 172 -14.16 11.62 -16.57
CA GLN A 172 -15.57 11.98 -16.60
C GLN A 172 -16.24 11.59 -17.92
N ASP A 173 -15.57 11.86 -19.04
CA ASP A 173 -16.07 11.53 -20.40
C ASP A 173 -16.24 10.01 -20.63
N ARG A 174 -15.60 9.16 -19.81
CA ARG A 174 -15.60 7.70 -19.92
C ARG A 174 -16.16 6.98 -18.71
N HIS A 175 -16.74 7.71 -17.77
CA HIS A 175 -17.09 7.18 -16.45
C HIS A 175 -17.90 5.88 -16.51
N SER A 176 -18.85 5.76 -17.46
CA SER A 176 -19.67 4.55 -17.63
C SER A 176 -18.92 3.34 -18.18
N ASP A 177 -17.77 3.55 -18.83
CA ASP A 177 -17.00 2.50 -19.49
C ASP A 177 -15.83 2.02 -18.64
N ILE A 178 -15.59 2.69 -17.49
CA ILE A 178 -14.49 2.40 -16.58
C ILE A 178 -14.86 1.24 -15.64
N ASP A 179 -13.92 0.33 -15.44
CA ASP A 179 -14.02 -0.72 -14.44
C ASP A 179 -13.66 -0.18 -13.06
N TRP A 180 -14.66 0.16 -12.27
CA TRP A 180 -14.50 0.75 -10.95
C TRP A 180 -14.32 -0.26 -9.81
N ARG A 181 -14.38 -1.58 -10.06
CA ARG A 181 -14.36 -2.62 -9.01
C ARG A 181 -13.20 -2.48 -8.03
N PHE A 182 -11.99 -2.13 -8.51
CA PHE A 182 -10.85 -1.89 -7.64
C PHE A 182 -11.12 -0.73 -6.66
N TRP A 183 -11.63 0.38 -7.17
CA TRP A 183 -11.90 1.57 -6.37
C TRP A 183 -13.07 1.36 -5.41
N ASP A 184 -14.14 0.70 -5.85
CA ASP A 184 -15.31 0.40 -5.02
C ASP A 184 -14.92 -0.42 -3.78
N LEU A 185 -13.98 -1.36 -3.92
CA LEU A 185 -13.43 -2.12 -2.79
C LEU A 185 -12.62 -1.22 -1.84
N HIS A 186 -11.69 -0.41 -2.38
CA HIS A 186 -10.68 0.29 -1.58
C HIS A 186 -11.13 1.65 -1.02
N VAL A 187 -12.21 2.24 -1.53
CA VAL A 187 -12.75 3.50 -0.98
C VAL A 187 -14.07 3.30 -0.23
N GLY A 188 -14.61 2.07 -0.24
CA GLY A 188 -15.88 1.71 0.34
C GLY A 188 -15.80 1.31 1.82
N GLU A 189 -16.96 0.86 2.35
CA GLU A 189 -17.11 0.44 3.75
C GLU A 189 -16.24 -0.76 4.12
N HIS A 190 -15.90 -1.61 3.14
CA HIS A 190 -15.08 -2.80 3.34
C HIS A 190 -13.69 -2.46 3.91
N ASP A 191 -12.95 -1.58 3.24
CA ASP A 191 -11.62 -1.17 3.69
C ASP A 191 -11.65 -0.29 4.95
N ILE A 192 -12.73 0.46 5.17
CA ILE A 192 -12.94 1.17 6.45
C ILE A 192 -13.03 0.15 7.60
N ALA A 193 -13.76 -0.94 7.42
CA ALA A 193 -13.88 -2.00 8.41
C ALA A 193 -12.53 -2.70 8.66
N HIS A 194 -11.77 -3.02 7.60
CA HIS A 194 -10.41 -3.58 7.71
C HIS A 194 -9.49 -2.67 8.52
N ARG A 195 -9.47 -1.37 8.22
CA ARG A 195 -8.68 -0.38 8.95
C ARG A 195 -9.02 -0.34 10.43
N LEU A 196 -10.30 -0.27 10.79
CA LEU A 196 -10.76 -0.19 12.18
C LEU A 196 -10.43 -1.47 12.94
N GLN A 197 -10.68 -2.63 12.33
CA GLN A 197 -10.38 -3.92 12.93
C GLN A 197 -8.86 -4.15 13.11
N THR A 198 -8.05 -3.74 12.13
CA THR A 198 -6.59 -3.79 12.25
C THR A 198 -6.11 -2.96 13.42
N ARG A 199 -6.59 -1.73 13.59
CA ARG A 199 -6.24 -0.87 14.74
C ARG A 199 -6.62 -1.52 16.07
N HIS A 200 -7.81 -2.08 16.15
CA HIS A 200 -8.29 -2.78 17.36
C HIS A 200 -7.37 -3.96 17.73
N LEU A 201 -7.06 -4.83 16.77
CA LEU A 201 -6.22 -6.00 17.01
C LEU A 201 -4.76 -5.64 17.32
N ILE A 202 -4.22 -4.60 16.70
CA ILE A 202 -2.89 -4.06 17.03
C ILE A 202 -2.87 -3.56 18.48
N GLN A 203 -3.92 -2.89 18.93
CA GLN A 203 -4.03 -2.47 20.32
C GLN A 203 -4.04 -3.65 21.29
N GLU A 204 -4.84 -4.67 21.00
CA GLU A 204 -4.98 -5.84 21.86
C GLU A 204 -3.73 -6.73 21.86
N GLU A 205 -3.07 -6.95 20.74
CA GLU A 205 -2.03 -7.97 20.60
C GLU A 205 -0.61 -7.41 20.48
N VAL A 206 -0.43 -6.12 20.23
CA VAL A 206 0.89 -5.49 20.09
C VAL A 206 1.12 -4.45 21.15
N ILE A 207 0.28 -3.41 21.25
CA ILE A 207 0.47 -2.33 22.22
C ILE A 207 0.38 -2.86 23.65
N SER A 208 -0.50 -3.83 23.91
CA SER A 208 -0.63 -4.48 25.24
C SER A 208 0.62 -5.20 25.72
N GLN A 209 1.59 -5.50 24.83
CA GLN A 209 2.87 -6.10 25.21
C GLN A 209 3.81 -5.13 25.91
N GLY A 210 3.48 -3.84 25.93
CA GLY A 210 4.18 -2.82 26.70
C GLY A 210 5.04 -1.86 25.86
N PRO A 211 5.80 -0.96 26.52
CA PRO A 211 6.43 0.18 25.85
C PRO A 211 7.41 -0.19 24.75
N ALA A 212 8.18 -1.26 24.90
CA ALA A 212 9.16 -1.69 23.89
C ALA A 212 8.49 -2.13 22.60
N ALA A 213 7.38 -2.88 22.68
CA ALA A 213 6.59 -3.28 21.50
C ALA A 213 5.90 -2.08 20.86
N THR A 214 5.34 -1.18 21.67
CA THR A 214 4.70 0.06 21.20
C THR A 214 5.71 0.96 20.48
N ARG A 215 6.93 1.10 21.02
CA ARG A 215 8.01 1.84 20.37
C ARG A 215 8.36 1.23 19.01
N ALA A 216 8.63 -0.09 18.96
CA ALA A 216 8.98 -0.77 17.73
C ALA A 216 7.86 -0.68 16.67
N LEU A 217 6.59 -0.80 17.09
CA LEU A 217 5.42 -0.58 16.25
C LEU A 217 5.42 0.84 15.65
N GLY A 218 5.60 1.85 16.47
CA GLY A 218 5.61 3.25 16.05
C GLY A 218 6.78 3.59 15.13
N GLU A 219 7.97 3.04 15.38
CA GLU A 219 9.15 3.20 14.52
C GLU A 219 8.91 2.56 13.13
N GLY A 220 8.33 1.35 13.08
CA GLY A 220 7.94 0.71 11.83
C GLY A 220 6.88 1.50 11.07
N TYR A 221 5.88 2.01 11.76
CA TYR A 221 4.85 2.86 11.16
C TYR A 221 5.43 4.18 10.63
N HIS A 222 6.29 4.84 11.39
CA HIS A 222 6.97 6.04 10.93
C HIS A 222 7.76 5.79 9.64
N GLU A 223 8.46 4.68 9.56
CA GLU A 223 9.19 4.33 8.35
C GLU A 223 8.26 4.06 7.16
N SER A 224 7.12 3.41 7.40
CA SER A 224 6.10 3.25 6.37
C SER A 224 5.62 4.61 5.85
N MET A 225 5.35 5.57 6.73
CA MET A 225 4.90 6.91 6.34
C MET A 225 5.96 7.67 5.54
N VAL A 226 7.23 7.56 5.91
CA VAL A 226 8.35 8.12 5.12
C VAL A 226 8.42 7.46 3.75
N SER A 227 8.24 6.13 3.68
CA SER A 227 8.24 5.40 2.41
C SER A 227 7.06 5.81 1.52
N TRP A 228 5.87 5.96 2.06
CA TRP A 228 4.70 6.46 1.34
C TRP A 228 4.91 7.87 0.79
N SER A 229 5.41 8.79 1.61
CA SER A 229 5.71 10.16 1.18
C SER A 229 6.68 10.20 0.00
N ARG A 230 7.78 9.40 0.08
CA ARG A 230 8.77 9.29 -1.00
C ARG A 230 8.19 8.61 -2.24
N PHE A 231 7.39 7.55 -2.05
CA PHE A 231 6.77 6.83 -3.16
C PHE A 231 5.92 7.76 -4.03
N TRP A 232 5.06 8.55 -3.41
CA TRP A 232 4.21 9.50 -4.13
C TRP A 232 5.00 10.65 -4.74
N ALA A 233 6.02 11.18 -4.05
CA ALA A 233 6.89 12.21 -4.60
C ALA A 233 7.63 11.71 -5.85
N ASN A 234 8.22 10.50 -5.79
CA ASN A 234 8.90 9.88 -6.92
C ASN A 234 7.97 9.64 -8.13
N ILE A 235 6.70 9.28 -7.88
CA ILE A 235 5.70 9.17 -8.95
C ILE A 235 5.46 10.54 -9.58
N PHE A 236 5.24 11.57 -8.76
CA PHE A 236 4.95 12.92 -9.23
C PHE A 236 6.10 13.49 -10.06
N ASP A 237 7.33 13.33 -9.59
CA ASP A 237 8.51 13.74 -10.33
C ASP A 237 8.65 12.98 -11.64
N SER A 238 8.30 11.68 -11.65
CA SER A 238 8.41 10.83 -12.85
C SER A 238 7.47 11.22 -13.99
N VAL A 239 6.34 11.87 -13.70
CA VAL A 239 5.42 12.36 -14.73
C VAL A 239 5.77 13.77 -15.20
N LYS A 240 6.54 14.52 -14.42
CA LYS A 240 7.04 15.86 -14.76
C LYS A 240 8.40 15.84 -15.44
N ASP A 241 9.26 14.88 -15.07
CA ASP A 241 10.63 14.79 -15.54
C ASP A 241 10.85 13.54 -16.43
N ALA A 242 11.06 13.75 -17.72
CA ALA A 242 11.37 12.68 -18.67
C ALA A 242 12.71 11.96 -18.38
N HIS A 243 13.58 12.53 -17.53
CA HIS A 243 14.90 11.98 -17.20
C HIS A 243 14.89 11.11 -15.93
N VAL A 244 13.76 10.96 -15.25
CA VAL A 244 13.68 10.09 -14.07
C VAL A 244 14.04 8.65 -14.44
N ALA A 245 15.02 8.09 -13.72
CA ALA A 245 15.52 6.76 -13.98
C ALA A 245 14.46 5.67 -13.70
N ARG A 246 14.22 4.82 -14.69
CA ARG A 246 13.26 3.70 -14.60
C ARG A 246 13.97 2.35 -14.74
N THR A 247 13.37 1.30 -14.20
CA THR A 247 13.91 -0.07 -14.22
C THR A 247 12.79 -1.10 -14.36
N ARG A 248 13.12 -2.26 -14.95
CA ARG A 248 12.19 -3.39 -14.96
C ARG A 248 12.07 -3.98 -13.56
N VAL A 249 10.83 -4.25 -13.16
CA VAL A 249 10.56 -5.06 -11.97
C VAL A 249 11.13 -6.46 -12.25
N LYS A 250 12.04 -6.95 -11.39
CA LYS A 250 12.38 -8.37 -11.40
C LYS A 250 11.06 -9.10 -11.16
N LYS A 251 10.66 -10.00 -12.08
CA LYS A 251 9.47 -10.85 -11.86
C LYS A 251 9.61 -11.38 -10.45
N ALA A 252 8.66 -11.04 -9.58
CA ALA A 252 8.58 -11.65 -8.26
C ALA A 252 8.75 -13.13 -8.48
N VAL A 253 9.71 -13.74 -7.79
CA VAL A 253 10.09 -15.14 -7.97
C VAL A 253 8.79 -15.91 -8.03
N SER A 254 8.46 -16.42 -9.23
CA SER A 254 7.36 -17.35 -9.36
C SER A 254 7.78 -18.58 -8.56
N PHE A 255 7.27 -18.70 -7.35
CA PHE A 255 7.18 -20.00 -6.69
C PHE A 255 6.17 -20.82 -7.49
N VAL A 256 6.58 -21.24 -8.67
CA VAL A 256 5.95 -22.36 -9.33
C VAL A 256 6.43 -23.57 -8.55
N CYS A 257 5.63 -24.02 -7.60
CA CYS A 257 5.63 -25.42 -7.24
C CYS A 257 5.24 -26.16 -8.51
N GLU A 258 6.20 -26.66 -9.28
CA GLU A 258 5.91 -27.69 -10.25
C GLU A 258 5.31 -28.85 -9.48
N PRO A 259 4.07 -29.28 -9.80
CA PRO A 259 3.55 -30.49 -9.18
C PRO A 259 4.42 -31.65 -9.66
N SER A 260 5.24 -32.20 -8.77
CA SER A 260 5.88 -33.49 -8.97
C SER A 260 4.78 -34.56 -8.95
N TYR A 261 4.21 -34.84 -10.09
CA TYR A 261 3.45 -36.07 -10.29
C TYR A 261 4.48 -37.21 -10.42
N GLY A 262 4.66 -37.96 -9.31
CA GLY A 262 5.21 -39.31 -9.31
C GLY A 262 4.07 -40.30 -9.27
#